data_a6be9e0885d9238b88e55e3a8cbbb98d
#
_entry.id   a6be9e0885d9238b88e55e3a8cbbb98d
#
_cell.length_a   1.000
_cell.length_b   1.000
_cell.length_c   1.000
_cell.angle_alpha   90.00
_cell.angle_beta   90.00
_cell.angle_gamma   90.00
#
_symmetry.space_group_name_H-M   'P 1'
#
loop_
_entity.id
_entity.type
_entity.pdbx_description
1 polymer ?
#
loop_
_entity_poly.entity_id
_entity_poly.type
_entity_poly.pdbx_seq_one_letter_code
_entity_poly.pdbx_strand_id
1 'polypeptide(L)'
;MHLKSFSTYGFKSFADKIELSFGSGITAIVGPNGSGKSNISDAIRWVLGEQSAKYLRGSKMEDVIFSGSGKRRPLGVAEVTLVFDNSDHRLSLDFDEVSITRRVFRSGDSEYSINKKNCRLKDILDLLADTGLGRGSMSIIGQNKIDEILNSRPEERRALFEEAAGIAKFRMRKKEAMRRLDDTAANLTRINDIKAEVEGQVEPLRLAAEQTRKFNLLDKELRACKLTQFVHKIENIENIRQKLNTQDAELENKVLERATAVSTQDRKSVV
;
A
#
# COMPACT_ATOMS: atom_id res chain seq x y z
N MET A 1 -6.77 -26.66 28.37
CA MET A 1 -7.51 -26.28 27.16
C MET A 1 -8.06 -27.51 26.46
N HIS A 2 -9.36 -27.58 26.14
CA HIS A 2 -10.00 -28.64 25.35
C HIS A 2 -11.11 -28.04 24.48
N LEU A 3 -11.50 -28.76 23.41
CA LEU A 3 -12.62 -28.34 22.58
C LEU A 3 -13.93 -28.61 23.31
N LYS A 4 -14.69 -27.55 23.65
CA LYS A 4 -15.96 -27.63 24.39
C LYS A 4 -17.16 -27.83 23.47
N SER A 5 -17.21 -27.09 22.36
CA SER A 5 -18.27 -27.26 21.37
C SER A 5 -17.82 -26.93 19.96
N PHE A 6 -18.55 -27.52 19.03
CA PHE A 6 -18.43 -27.33 17.58
C PHE A 6 -19.82 -26.98 17.05
N SER A 7 -19.91 -25.93 16.27
CA SER A 7 -21.13 -25.55 15.57
C SER A 7 -20.82 -25.28 14.09
N THR A 8 -21.71 -25.75 13.22
CA THR A 8 -21.56 -25.54 11.78
C THR A 8 -22.91 -25.28 11.12
N TYR A 9 -22.90 -24.42 10.11
CA TYR A 9 -24.04 -24.11 9.26
C TYR A 9 -23.58 -23.90 7.82
N GLY A 10 -24.27 -24.52 6.87
CA GLY A 10 -23.98 -24.37 5.45
C GLY A 10 -22.65 -24.95 4.98
N PHE A 11 -21.97 -25.76 5.77
CA PHE A 11 -20.68 -26.33 5.44
C PHE A 11 -20.81 -27.72 4.80
N LYS A 12 -20.39 -27.86 3.56
CA LYS A 12 -20.41 -29.11 2.77
C LYS A 12 -21.78 -29.79 2.79
N SER A 13 -21.93 -30.92 3.51
CA SER A 13 -23.18 -31.65 3.63
C SER A 13 -24.12 -31.11 4.72
N PHE A 14 -23.66 -30.20 5.54
CA PHE A 14 -24.42 -29.65 6.67
C PHE A 14 -25.22 -28.40 6.25
N ALA A 15 -26.43 -28.62 5.74
CA ALA A 15 -27.30 -27.53 5.32
C ALA A 15 -27.89 -26.75 6.52
N ASP A 16 -28.27 -27.50 7.57
CA ASP A 16 -28.81 -26.91 8.81
C ASP A 16 -27.71 -26.67 9.83
N LYS A 17 -28.01 -25.83 10.81
CA LYS A 17 -27.11 -25.65 11.96
C LYS A 17 -27.03 -26.95 12.76
N ILE A 18 -25.82 -27.45 12.92
CA ILE A 18 -25.47 -28.59 13.76
C ILE A 18 -24.60 -28.08 14.88
N GLU A 19 -24.88 -28.55 16.10
CA GLU A 19 -24.09 -28.21 17.29
C GLU A 19 -23.74 -29.51 18.01
N LEU A 20 -22.45 -29.70 18.30
CA LEU A 20 -21.91 -30.82 19.03
C LEU A 20 -21.19 -30.31 20.27
N SER A 21 -21.51 -30.86 21.43
CA SER A 21 -20.81 -30.60 22.68
C SER A 21 -19.89 -31.76 23.03
N PHE A 22 -18.67 -31.41 23.47
CA PHE A 22 -17.67 -32.39 23.85
C PHE A 22 -17.41 -32.31 25.35
N GLY A 23 -17.41 -33.45 26.00
CA GLY A 23 -16.99 -33.52 27.40
C GLY A 23 -15.48 -33.64 27.56
N SER A 24 -15.02 -33.70 28.79
CA SER A 24 -13.64 -34.04 29.11
C SER A 24 -13.38 -35.51 28.79
N GLY A 25 -12.31 -35.82 28.05
CA GLY A 25 -11.92 -37.17 27.70
C GLY A 25 -12.08 -37.47 26.21
N ILE A 26 -12.41 -38.76 25.88
CA ILE A 26 -12.48 -39.25 24.52
C ILE A 26 -13.93 -39.18 24.04
N THR A 27 -14.18 -38.52 22.92
CA THR A 27 -15.47 -38.51 22.23
C THR A 27 -15.36 -39.23 20.88
N ALA A 28 -16.21 -40.19 20.61
CA ALA A 28 -16.26 -40.90 19.34
C ALA A 28 -17.48 -40.46 18.51
N ILE A 29 -17.28 -40.13 17.24
CA ILE A 29 -18.34 -39.79 16.28
C ILE A 29 -18.46 -40.95 15.31
N VAL A 30 -19.56 -41.69 15.43
CA VAL A 30 -19.83 -42.91 14.64
C VAL A 30 -21.01 -42.70 13.69
N GLY A 31 -21.03 -43.47 12.60
CA GLY A 31 -22.12 -43.42 11.63
C GLY A 31 -21.75 -44.13 10.31
N PRO A 32 -22.72 -44.35 9.42
CA PRO A 32 -22.48 -45.00 8.13
C PRO A 32 -21.61 -44.13 7.20
N ASN A 33 -21.13 -44.73 6.11
CA ASN A 33 -20.41 -44.00 5.08
C ASN A 33 -21.32 -42.92 4.44
N GLY A 34 -20.77 -41.71 4.18
CA GLY A 34 -21.55 -40.62 3.65
C GLY A 34 -22.31 -39.77 4.70
N SER A 35 -22.32 -40.13 6.00
CA SER A 35 -23.02 -39.39 7.05
C SER A 35 -22.39 -38.05 7.43
N GLY A 36 -21.27 -37.66 6.82
CA GLY A 36 -20.61 -36.38 7.08
C GLY A 36 -19.49 -36.38 8.13
N LYS A 37 -19.10 -37.54 8.69
CA LYS A 37 -18.02 -37.65 9.70
C LYS A 37 -16.73 -36.94 9.30
N SER A 38 -16.26 -37.15 8.07
CA SER A 38 -15.07 -36.49 7.55
C SER A 38 -15.27 -35.00 7.33
N ASN A 39 -16.50 -34.53 7.16
CA ASN A 39 -16.80 -33.09 7.00
C ASN A 39 -16.66 -32.37 8.34
N ILE A 40 -16.86 -33.02 9.48
CA ILE A 40 -16.58 -32.43 10.81
C ILE A 40 -15.08 -32.19 10.95
N SER A 41 -14.24 -33.17 10.61
CA SER A 41 -12.78 -33.02 10.63
C SER A 41 -12.30 -31.88 9.68
N ASP A 42 -12.88 -31.82 8.47
CA ASP A 42 -12.58 -30.73 7.51
C ASP A 42 -13.00 -29.37 8.03
N ALA A 43 -14.18 -29.27 8.68
CA ALA A 43 -14.66 -28.03 9.27
C ALA A 43 -13.75 -27.53 10.40
N ILE A 44 -13.29 -28.44 11.27
CA ILE A 44 -12.35 -28.10 12.34
C ILE A 44 -11.04 -27.57 11.75
N ARG A 45 -10.45 -28.27 10.77
CA ARG A 45 -9.23 -27.81 10.07
C ARG A 45 -9.44 -26.45 9.42
N TRP A 46 -10.58 -26.26 8.79
CA TRP A 46 -10.90 -25.03 8.09
C TRP A 46 -10.91 -23.82 9.01
N VAL A 47 -11.54 -23.90 10.19
CA VAL A 47 -11.55 -22.82 11.20
C VAL A 47 -10.16 -22.56 11.76
N LEU A 48 -9.36 -23.61 11.97
CA LEU A 48 -7.99 -23.49 12.48
C LEU A 48 -6.97 -22.95 11.47
N GLY A 49 -7.45 -22.48 10.29
CA GLY A 49 -6.65 -21.71 9.36
C GLY A 49 -6.23 -22.44 8.09
N GLU A 50 -6.84 -23.59 7.74
CA GLU A 50 -6.57 -24.22 6.45
C GLU A 50 -7.07 -23.34 5.31
N GLN A 51 -6.16 -23.01 4.38
CA GLN A 51 -6.42 -22.19 3.20
C GLN A 51 -6.43 -22.99 1.90
N SER A 52 -5.96 -24.23 1.94
CA SER A 52 -5.94 -25.07 0.74
C SER A 52 -7.27 -25.77 0.55
N ALA A 53 -7.98 -25.42 -0.52
CA ALA A 53 -9.20 -26.09 -0.91
C ALA A 53 -8.96 -27.61 -1.16
N LYS A 54 -7.78 -27.97 -1.67
CA LYS A 54 -7.39 -29.37 -1.93
C LYS A 54 -7.39 -30.22 -0.66
N TYR A 55 -6.89 -29.69 0.47
CA TYR A 55 -6.93 -30.40 1.76
C TYR A 55 -8.35 -30.54 2.31
N LEU A 56 -9.26 -29.69 1.86
CA LEU A 56 -10.68 -29.76 2.16
C LEU A 56 -11.47 -30.53 1.09
N ARG A 57 -10.78 -31.21 0.17
CA ARG A 57 -11.40 -32.01 -0.90
C ARG A 57 -12.30 -31.19 -1.84
N GLY A 58 -11.96 -29.90 -2.06
CA GLY A 58 -12.58 -28.97 -2.99
C GLY A 58 -11.58 -28.45 -4.02
N SER A 59 -12.07 -27.79 -5.06
CA SER A 59 -11.26 -27.10 -6.08
C SER A 59 -11.06 -25.64 -5.71
N LYS A 60 -12.08 -25.01 -5.15
CA LYS A 60 -12.09 -23.62 -4.67
C LYS A 60 -12.55 -23.56 -3.22
N MET A 61 -12.28 -22.45 -2.54
CA MET A 61 -12.67 -22.28 -1.14
C MET A 61 -14.20 -22.22 -0.99
N GLU A 62 -14.91 -21.68 -1.97
CA GLU A 62 -16.37 -21.61 -1.98
C GLU A 62 -17.05 -22.99 -2.09
N ASP A 63 -16.29 -24.02 -2.50
CA ASP A 63 -16.80 -25.42 -2.57
C ASP A 63 -17.10 -25.99 -1.18
N VAL A 64 -16.66 -25.35 -0.10
CA VAL A 64 -17.06 -25.73 1.25
C VAL A 64 -18.49 -25.31 1.59
N ILE A 65 -19.11 -24.42 0.79
CA ILE A 65 -20.50 -24.01 0.98
C ILE A 65 -21.44 -25.07 0.43
N PHE A 66 -22.49 -25.37 1.19
CA PHE A 66 -23.52 -26.32 0.77
C PHE A 66 -24.10 -25.95 -0.60
N SER A 67 -23.89 -26.81 -1.57
CA SER A 67 -24.27 -26.57 -2.98
C SER A 67 -25.72 -26.95 -3.30
N GLY A 68 -26.49 -27.38 -2.30
CA GLY A 68 -27.87 -27.84 -2.48
C GLY A 68 -27.99 -29.36 -2.62
N SER A 69 -29.22 -29.84 -2.56
CA SER A 69 -29.60 -31.24 -2.81
C SER A 69 -30.93 -31.25 -3.52
N GLY A 70 -31.39 -32.44 -3.97
CA GLY A 70 -32.70 -32.59 -4.62
C GLY A 70 -33.90 -32.03 -3.78
N LYS A 71 -33.72 -31.86 -2.47
CA LYS A 71 -34.77 -31.36 -1.56
C LYS A 71 -34.44 -29.97 -0.95
N ARG A 72 -33.23 -29.45 -1.09
CA ARG A 72 -32.77 -28.22 -0.44
C ARG A 72 -32.02 -27.30 -1.41
N ARG A 73 -32.30 -26.01 -1.32
CA ARG A 73 -31.61 -25.00 -2.15
C ARG A 73 -30.17 -24.82 -1.67
N PRO A 74 -29.26 -24.43 -2.57
CA PRO A 74 -27.91 -24.03 -2.21
C PRO A 74 -27.93 -22.84 -1.24
N LEU A 75 -26.96 -22.79 -0.33
CA LEU A 75 -26.78 -21.71 0.62
C LEU A 75 -25.77 -20.67 0.11
N GLY A 76 -25.85 -19.46 0.62
CA GLY A 76 -24.93 -18.35 0.26
C GLY A 76 -23.69 -18.26 1.14
N VAL A 77 -23.69 -18.99 2.29
CA VAL A 77 -22.65 -18.88 3.30
C VAL A 77 -22.38 -20.23 3.96
N ALA A 78 -21.13 -20.48 4.32
CA ALA A 78 -20.76 -21.52 5.28
C ALA A 78 -20.16 -20.84 6.52
N GLU A 79 -20.58 -21.29 7.68
CA GLU A 79 -20.10 -20.83 8.98
C GLU A 79 -19.71 -22.03 9.84
N VAL A 80 -18.56 -21.93 10.49
CA VAL A 80 -18.13 -22.90 11.51
C VAL A 80 -17.56 -22.14 12.70
N THR A 81 -17.99 -22.57 13.88
CA THR A 81 -17.54 -22.02 15.16
C THR A 81 -16.98 -23.15 16.03
N LEU A 82 -15.81 -22.94 16.60
CA LEU A 82 -15.22 -23.78 17.64
C LEU A 82 -15.19 -23.00 18.94
N VAL A 83 -15.58 -23.62 20.03
CA VAL A 83 -15.47 -23.05 21.38
C VAL A 83 -14.50 -23.90 22.17
N PHE A 84 -13.48 -23.26 22.70
CA PHE A 84 -12.46 -23.89 23.54
C PHE A 84 -12.65 -23.45 24.99
N ASP A 85 -12.50 -24.41 25.88
CA ASP A 85 -12.26 -24.13 27.30
C ASP A 85 -10.84 -23.64 27.46
N ASN A 86 -10.67 -22.47 28.06
CA ASN A 86 -9.39 -21.79 28.30
C ASN A 86 -9.18 -21.49 29.78
N SER A 87 -9.80 -22.24 30.67
CA SER A 87 -9.66 -22.04 32.14
C SER A 87 -8.20 -22.19 32.61
N ASP A 88 -7.36 -22.85 31.84
CA ASP A 88 -5.91 -22.99 32.04
C ASP A 88 -5.08 -21.87 31.37
N HIS A 89 -5.73 -20.85 30.76
CA HIS A 89 -5.13 -19.70 30.06
C HIS A 89 -4.01 -20.04 29.07
N ARG A 90 -4.10 -21.20 28.40
CA ARG A 90 -3.15 -21.58 27.35
C ARG A 90 -3.30 -20.74 26.08
N LEU A 91 -4.51 -20.28 25.78
CA LEU A 91 -4.71 -19.21 24.82
C LEU A 91 -4.41 -17.89 25.51
N SER A 92 -3.58 -17.05 24.90
CA SER A 92 -3.14 -15.75 25.44
C SER A 92 -4.28 -14.72 25.43
N LEU A 93 -5.43 -15.06 26.02
CA LEU A 93 -6.63 -14.24 26.15
C LEU A 93 -7.18 -14.38 27.57
N ASP A 94 -7.64 -13.27 28.16
CA ASP A 94 -8.21 -13.21 29.51
C ASP A 94 -9.69 -13.66 29.55
N PHE A 95 -10.00 -14.78 28.88
CA PHE A 95 -11.35 -15.37 28.84
C PHE A 95 -11.27 -16.87 29.14
N ASP A 96 -12.16 -17.38 29.98
CA ASP A 96 -12.27 -18.80 30.29
C ASP A 96 -12.80 -19.61 29.12
N GLU A 97 -13.54 -18.98 28.22
CA GLU A 97 -14.01 -19.57 26.97
C GLU A 97 -13.58 -18.72 25.78
N VAL A 98 -13.03 -19.36 24.76
CA VAL A 98 -12.62 -18.70 23.52
C VAL A 98 -13.35 -19.32 22.36
N SER A 99 -14.16 -18.53 21.66
CA SER A 99 -14.82 -18.94 20.43
C SER A 99 -14.08 -18.42 19.21
N ILE A 100 -13.80 -19.32 18.26
CA ILE A 100 -13.20 -18.99 16.97
C ILE A 100 -14.21 -19.32 15.89
N THR A 101 -14.59 -18.34 15.08
CA THR A 101 -15.56 -18.48 13.99
C THR A 101 -14.93 -18.12 12.66
N ARG A 102 -15.22 -18.92 11.65
CA ARG A 102 -14.91 -18.59 10.25
C ARG A 102 -16.17 -18.69 9.42
N ARG A 103 -16.37 -17.69 8.54
CA ARG A 103 -17.41 -17.63 7.52
C ARG A 103 -16.79 -17.50 6.15
N VAL A 104 -17.42 -18.08 5.15
CA VAL A 104 -17.12 -17.82 3.74
C VAL A 104 -18.41 -17.61 2.98
N PHE A 105 -18.41 -16.63 2.10
CA PHE A 105 -19.54 -16.29 1.24
C PHE A 105 -19.28 -16.75 -0.19
N ARG A 106 -20.33 -16.89 -0.99
CA ARG A 106 -20.20 -17.25 -2.42
C ARG A 106 -19.51 -16.17 -3.27
N SER A 107 -19.40 -14.93 -2.74
CA SER A 107 -18.56 -13.88 -3.32
C SER A 107 -17.06 -14.17 -3.27
N GLY A 108 -16.64 -15.19 -2.48
CA GLY A 108 -15.23 -15.49 -2.18
C GLY A 108 -14.71 -14.82 -0.92
N ASP A 109 -15.48 -13.91 -0.34
CA ASP A 109 -15.10 -13.21 0.89
C ASP A 109 -15.07 -14.18 2.08
N SER A 110 -14.09 -13.98 2.96
CA SER A 110 -13.93 -14.77 4.19
C SER A 110 -13.85 -13.84 5.40
N GLU A 111 -14.65 -14.13 6.40
CA GLU A 111 -14.65 -13.45 7.68
C GLU A 111 -14.14 -14.36 8.79
N TYR A 112 -13.42 -13.75 9.72
CA TYR A 112 -12.87 -14.41 10.88
C TYR A 112 -13.23 -13.65 12.13
N SER A 113 -13.56 -14.34 13.22
CA SER A 113 -13.79 -13.68 14.50
C SER A 113 -13.31 -14.53 15.68
N ILE A 114 -12.85 -13.83 16.72
CA ILE A 114 -12.52 -14.39 18.03
C ILE A 114 -13.47 -13.73 19.04
N ASN A 115 -14.20 -14.54 19.81
CA ASN A 115 -15.22 -14.07 20.75
C ASN A 115 -16.18 -13.04 20.12
N LYS A 116 -16.67 -13.37 18.89
CA LYS A 116 -17.56 -12.51 18.08
C LYS A 116 -16.94 -11.18 17.61
N LYS A 117 -15.68 -10.89 17.92
CA LYS A 117 -14.96 -9.72 17.43
C LYS A 117 -14.23 -10.07 16.14
N ASN A 118 -14.44 -9.30 15.08
CA ASN A 118 -13.77 -9.52 13.79
C ASN A 118 -12.25 -9.39 13.95
N CYS A 119 -11.53 -10.30 13.32
CA CYS A 119 -10.08 -10.37 13.34
C CYS A 119 -9.53 -10.83 11.98
N ARG A 120 -8.23 -10.83 11.83
CA ARG A 120 -7.57 -11.37 10.63
C ARG A 120 -7.23 -12.85 10.85
N LEU A 121 -7.11 -13.61 9.75
CA LEU A 121 -6.63 -14.99 9.83
C LEU A 121 -5.28 -15.09 10.57
N LYS A 122 -4.40 -14.10 10.38
CA LYS A 122 -3.10 -14.07 11.08
C LYS A 122 -3.27 -14.06 12.61
N ASP A 123 -4.25 -13.33 13.12
CA ASP A 123 -4.51 -13.22 14.57
C ASP A 123 -4.95 -14.58 15.15
N ILE A 124 -5.73 -15.35 14.39
CA ILE A 124 -6.11 -16.73 14.76
C ILE A 124 -4.87 -17.65 14.75
N LEU A 125 -4.06 -17.57 13.70
CA LEU A 125 -2.84 -18.38 13.58
C LEU A 125 -1.83 -18.06 14.70
N ASP A 126 -1.65 -16.80 15.03
CA ASP A 126 -0.78 -16.34 16.11
C ASP A 126 -1.31 -16.80 17.48
N LEU A 127 -2.63 -16.74 17.70
CA LEU A 127 -3.28 -17.21 18.93
C LEU A 127 -3.08 -18.73 19.12
N LEU A 128 -3.19 -19.49 18.05
CA LEU A 128 -3.10 -20.96 18.09
C LEU A 128 -1.66 -21.48 18.03
N ALA A 129 -0.68 -20.66 17.64
CA ALA A 129 0.70 -21.08 17.43
C ALA A 129 1.37 -21.68 18.66
N ASP A 130 0.99 -21.21 19.86
CA ASP A 130 1.56 -21.69 21.14
C ASP A 130 0.83 -22.93 21.68
N THR A 131 -0.33 -23.30 21.10
CA THR A 131 -1.19 -24.40 21.60
C THR A 131 -0.99 -25.72 20.87
N GLY A 132 -0.20 -25.73 19.80
CA GLY A 132 -0.05 -26.89 18.92
C GLY A 132 -1.28 -27.18 18.06
N LEU A 133 -2.29 -26.30 18.01
CA LEU A 133 -3.49 -26.41 17.16
C LEU A 133 -3.36 -25.71 15.82
N GLY A 134 -2.20 -25.13 15.51
CA GLY A 134 -1.96 -24.37 14.30
C GLY A 134 -2.07 -25.16 12.99
N ARG A 135 -1.98 -24.46 11.87
CA ARG A 135 -1.99 -25.04 10.53
C ARG A 135 -0.82 -26.02 10.36
N GLY A 136 -1.13 -27.24 9.95
CA GLY A 136 -0.13 -28.29 9.77
C GLY A 136 0.19 -29.08 11.05
N SER A 137 -0.45 -28.73 12.18
CA SER A 137 -0.18 -29.35 13.46
C SER A 137 -0.58 -30.85 13.50
N MET A 138 0.14 -31.60 14.33
CA MET A 138 -0.17 -33.01 14.62
C MET A 138 -1.44 -33.17 15.45
N SER A 139 -2.05 -32.08 15.91
CA SER A 139 -3.30 -32.16 16.70
C SER A 139 -4.49 -32.61 15.89
N ILE A 140 -4.42 -32.52 14.55
CA ILE A 140 -5.47 -33.08 13.67
C ILE A 140 -4.85 -34.06 12.70
N ILE A 141 -4.98 -35.33 13.03
CA ILE A 141 -4.48 -36.44 12.21
C ILE A 141 -5.57 -36.83 11.20
N GLY A 142 -5.35 -36.50 9.95
CA GLY A 142 -6.26 -36.92 8.87
C GLY A 142 -6.02 -38.33 8.41
N GLN A 143 -6.95 -38.83 7.60
CA GLN A 143 -6.80 -40.10 6.91
C GLN A 143 -5.51 -40.07 6.08
N ASN A 144 -4.74 -41.15 6.11
CA ASN A 144 -3.44 -41.34 5.44
C ASN A 144 -2.30 -40.42 5.92
N LYS A 145 -2.52 -39.54 6.92
CA LYS A 145 -1.47 -38.64 7.39
C LYS A 145 -0.33 -39.39 8.07
N ILE A 146 -0.63 -40.49 8.75
CA ILE A 146 0.39 -41.34 9.40
C ILE A 146 1.29 -41.97 8.33
N ASP A 147 0.70 -42.54 7.27
CA ASP A 147 1.46 -43.14 6.18
C ASP A 147 2.30 -42.11 5.43
N GLU A 148 1.79 -40.91 5.24
CA GLU A 148 2.54 -39.74 4.69
C GLU A 148 3.77 -39.42 5.55
N ILE A 149 3.61 -39.37 6.86
CA ILE A 149 4.69 -39.10 7.81
C ILE A 149 5.75 -40.22 7.79
N LEU A 150 5.32 -41.47 7.79
CA LEU A 150 6.23 -42.61 7.77
C LEU A 150 7.05 -42.68 6.47
N ASN A 151 6.45 -42.32 5.35
CA ASN A 151 7.07 -42.32 4.03
C ASN A 151 7.77 -40.95 3.70
N SER A 152 7.68 -39.94 4.59
CA SER A 152 8.27 -38.64 4.37
C SER A 152 9.81 -38.66 4.53
N ARG A 153 10.48 -37.68 3.90
CA ARG A 153 11.94 -37.50 3.99
C ARG A 153 12.35 -37.06 5.41
N PRO A 154 13.59 -37.33 5.82
CA PRO A 154 14.09 -36.94 7.15
C PRO A 154 13.88 -35.45 7.48
N GLU A 155 14.04 -34.56 6.48
CA GLU A 155 13.86 -33.10 6.63
C GLU A 155 12.39 -32.76 6.94
N GLU A 156 11.44 -33.44 6.31
CA GLU A 156 10.01 -33.25 6.55
C GLU A 156 9.61 -33.78 7.94
N ARG A 157 10.18 -34.92 8.34
CA ARG A 157 9.99 -35.48 9.70
C ARG A 157 10.56 -34.55 10.77
N ARG A 158 11.69 -33.90 10.51
CA ARG A 158 12.25 -32.89 11.41
C ARG A 158 11.27 -31.77 11.74
N ALA A 159 10.50 -31.31 10.76
CA ALA A 159 9.49 -30.27 10.97
C ALA A 159 8.42 -30.67 12.00
N LEU A 160 8.08 -31.96 12.08
CA LEU A 160 7.13 -32.49 13.07
C LEU A 160 7.69 -32.45 14.49
N PHE A 161 8.99 -32.78 14.67
CA PHE A 161 9.65 -32.66 15.97
C PHE A 161 9.77 -31.20 16.40
N GLU A 162 10.10 -30.29 15.48
CA GLU A 162 10.16 -28.86 15.75
C GLU A 162 8.79 -28.31 16.16
N GLU A 163 7.71 -28.83 15.60
CA GLU A 163 6.35 -28.47 15.97
C GLU A 163 5.96 -29.01 17.36
N ALA A 164 6.24 -30.28 17.62
CA ALA A 164 6.02 -30.89 18.93
C ALA A 164 6.80 -30.18 20.05
N ALA A 165 7.96 -29.61 19.70
CA ALA A 165 8.78 -28.80 20.61
C ALA A 165 8.30 -27.34 20.78
N GLY A 166 7.18 -26.94 20.13
CA GLY A 166 6.65 -25.57 20.23
C GLY A 166 7.47 -24.50 19.48
N ILE A 167 8.36 -24.91 18.58
CA ILE A 167 9.27 -24.00 17.87
C ILE A 167 8.61 -23.35 16.63
N ALA A 168 7.43 -23.81 16.22
CA ALA A 168 6.72 -23.38 15.00
C ALA A 168 6.54 -21.85 14.94
N LYS A 169 6.16 -21.21 16.05
CA LYS A 169 6.00 -19.74 16.15
C LYS A 169 7.30 -18.99 15.90
N PHE A 170 8.39 -19.45 16.49
CA PHE A 170 9.71 -18.84 16.32
C PHE A 170 10.20 -18.98 14.88
N ARG A 171 9.94 -20.11 14.24
CA ARG A 171 10.26 -20.35 12.82
C ARG A 171 9.48 -19.40 11.90
N MET A 172 8.19 -19.21 12.16
CA MET A 172 7.37 -18.25 11.40
C MET A 172 7.89 -16.82 11.57
N ARG A 173 8.17 -16.39 12.81
CA ARG A 173 8.74 -15.07 13.09
C ARG A 173 10.11 -14.87 12.46
N LYS A 174 10.99 -15.89 12.51
CA LYS A 174 12.29 -15.85 11.84
C LYS A 174 12.13 -15.65 10.34
N LYS A 175 11.23 -16.42 9.68
CA LYS A 175 10.98 -16.30 8.24
C LYS A 175 10.45 -14.92 7.87
N GLU A 176 9.52 -14.37 8.65
CA GLU A 176 9.00 -13.02 8.44
C GLU A 176 10.09 -11.95 8.62
N ALA A 177 10.91 -12.08 9.67
CA ALA A 177 12.03 -11.16 9.91
C ALA A 177 13.07 -11.20 8.78
N MET A 178 13.45 -12.39 8.31
CA MET A 178 14.37 -12.54 7.17
C MET A 178 13.82 -11.88 5.92
N ARG A 179 12.54 -12.12 5.59
CA ARG A 179 11.91 -11.46 4.45
C ARG A 179 11.95 -9.94 4.56
N ARG A 180 11.64 -9.39 5.75
CA ARG A 180 11.71 -7.93 5.97
C ARG A 180 13.12 -7.38 5.82
N LEU A 181 14.15 -8.16 6.23
CA LEU A 181 15.55 -7.79 6.02
C LEU A 181 15.92 -7.77 4.55
N ASP A 182 15.50 -8.78 3.78
CA ASP A 182 15.74 -8.84 2.33
C ASP A 182 15.06 -7.66 1.61
N ASP A 183 13.79 -7.36 1.94
CA ASP A 183 13.06 -6.22 1.39
C ASP A 183 13.75 -4.89 1.74
N THR A 184 14.27 -4.76 2.98
CA THR A 184 15.00 -3.56 3.43
C THR A 184 16.34 -3.42 2.71
N ALA A 185 17.08 -4.51 2.51
CA ALA A 185 18.34 -4.51 1.76
C ALA A 185 18.12 -4.06 0.31
N ALA A 186 17.09 -4.58 -0.35
CA ALA A 186 16.71 -4.15 -1.70
C ALA A 186 16.36 -2.65 -1.76
N ASN A 187 15.61 -2.15 -0.79
CA ASN A 187 15.28 -0.72 -0.69
C ASN A 187 16.51 0.15 -0.47
N LEU A 188 17.45 -0.29 0.37
CA LEU A 188 18.73 0.42 0.58
C LEU A 188 19.57 0.51 -0.70
N THR A 189 19.65 -0.57 -1.47
CA THR A 189 20.33 -0.55 -2.77
C THR A 189 19.70 0.50 -3.68
N ARG A 190 18.38 0.50 -3.81
CA ARG A 190 17.66 1.48 -4.63
C ARG A 190 17.88 2.92 -4.17
N ILE A 191 17.89 3.17 -2.85
CA ILE A 191 18.15 4.52 -2.31
C ILE A 191 19.58 4.97 -2.63
N ASN A 192 20.57 4.04 -2.55
CA ASN A 192 21.94 4.34 -2.90
C ASN A 192 22.11 4.66 -4.39
N ASP A 193 21.38 3.97 -5.28
CA ASP A 193 21.38 4.26 -6.71
C ASP A 193 20.82 5.66 -7.00
N ILE A 194 19.68 6.01 -6.40
CA ILE A 194 19.08 7.35 -6.51
C ILE A 194 20.03 8.42 -5.97
N LYS A 195 20.67 8.16 -4.83
CA LYS A 195 21.66 9.06 -4.25
C LYS A 195 22.82 9.32 -5.20
N ALA A 196 23.38 8.28 -5.77
CA ALA A 196 24.48 8.39 -6.73
C ALA A 196 24.07 9.19 -7.99
N GLU A 197 22.85 8.98 -8.50
CA GLU A 197 22.29 9.75 -9.61
C GLU A 197 22.18 11.24 -9.29
N VAL A 198 21.59 11.56 -8.12
CA VAL A 198 21.43 12.94 -7.68
C VAL A 198 22.79 13.62 -7.43
N GLU A 199 23.72 12.93 -6.78
CA GLU A 199 25.09 13.43 -6.58
C GLU A 199 25.79 13.75 -7.91
N GLY A 200 25.59 12.91 -8.94
CA GLY A 200 26.11 13.14 -10.27
C GLY A 200 25.54 14.39 -10.96
N GLN A 201 24.32 14.82 -10.59
CA GLN A 201 23.67 16.01 -11.16
C GLN A 201 24.05 17.31 -10.43
N VAL A 202 24.56 17.26 -9.20
CA VAL A 202 24.87 18.44 -8.38
C VAL A 202 25.94 19.31 -9.00
N GLU A 203 27.04 18.73 -9.45
CA GLU A 203 28.19 19.49 -9.99
C GLU A 203 27.85 20.22 -11.33
N PRO A 204 27.22 19.57 -12.31
CA PRO A 204 26.75 20.28 -13.51
C PRO A 204 25.79 21.42 -13.21
N LEU A 205 24.86 21.22 -12.28
CA LEU A 205 23.90 22.25 -11.87
C LEU A 205 24.58 23.41 -11.15
N ARG A 206 25.58 23.15 -10.33
CA ARG A 206 26.39 24.18 -9.67
C ARG A 206 27.10 25.07 -10.67
N LEU A 207 27.75 24.48 -11.68
CA LEU A 207 28.43 25.20 -12.76
C LEU A 207 27.45 26.02 -13.60
N ALA A 208 26.28 25.47 -13.93
CA ALA A 208 25.23 26.20 -14.65
C ALA A 208 24.68 27.38 -13.85
N ALA A 209 24.50 27.22 -12.55
CA ALA A 209 24.07 28.30 -11.66
C ALA A 209 25.11 29.45 -11.55
N GLU A 210 26.40 29.09 -11.50
CA GLU A 210 27.48 30.09 -11.51
C GLU A 210 27.52 30.87 -12.83
N GLN A 211 27.39 30.19 -13.96
CA GLN A 211 27.32 30.83 -15.28
C GLN A 211 26.11 31.78 -15.40
N THR A 212 24.95 31.32 -14.92
CA THR A 212 23.72 32.12 -14.91
C THR A 212 23.87 33.36 -14.02
N ARG A 213 24.51 33.26 -12.87
CA ARG A 213 24.80 34.41 -12.01
C ARG A 213 25.70 35.46 -12.69
N LYS A 214 26.76 35.00 -13.36
CA LYS A 214 27.65 35.86 -14.14
C LYS A 214 26.92 36.53 -15.30
N PHE A 215 26.12 35.80 -16.03
CA PHE A 215 25.30 36.33 -17.12
C PHE A 215 24.34 37.44 -16.61
N ASN A 216 23.62 37.19 -15.53
CA ASN A 216 22.68 38.16 -14.96
C ASN A 216 23.36 39.43 -14.47
N LEU A 217 24.59 39.33 -13.96
CA LEU A 217 25.38 40.51 -13.58
C LEU A 217 25.75 41.31 -14.83
N LEU A 218 26.32 40.70 -15.85
CA LEU A 218 26.71 41.36 -17.11
C LEU A 218 25.50 41.93 -17.86
N ASP A 219 24.36 41.27 -17.84
CA ASP A 219 23.13 41.79 -18.47
C ASP A 219 22.63 43.04 -17.76
N LYS A 220 22.71 43.10 -16.43
CA LYS A 220 22.39 44.33 -15.66
C LYS A 220 23.32 45.48 -16.02
N GLU A 221 24.63 45.24 -16.09
CA GLU A 221 25.61 46.25 -16.49
C GLU A 221 25.38 46.74 -17.93
N LEU A 222 25.15 45.84 -18.85
CA LEU A 222 24.84 46.15 -20.25
C LEU A 222 23.58 47.00 -20.36
N ARG A 223 22.52 46.70 -19.63
CA ARG A 223 21.28 47.50 -19.58
C ARG A 223 21.54 48.89 -19.05
N ALA A 224 22.32 48.98 -17.98
CA ALA A 224 22.71 50.33 -17.43
C ALA A 224 23.49 51.14 -18.47
N CYS A 225 24.52 50.59 -19.12
CA CYS A 225 25.27 51.24 -20.18
C CYS A 225 24.39 51.69 -21.37
N LYS A 226 23.48 50.80 -21.82
CA LYS A 226 22.53 51.16 -22.89
C LYS A 226 21.61 52.32 -22.49
N LEU A 227 21.09 52.33 -21.27
CA LEU A 227 20.28 53.42 -20.73
C LEU A 227 21.05 54.72 -20.73
N THR A 228 22.28 54.75 -20.21
CA THR A 228 23.15 55.93 -20.21
C THR A 228 23.40 56.44 -21.63
N GLN A 229 23.68 55.53 -22.58
CA GLN A 229 23.87 55.89 -23.98
C GLN A 229 22.61 56.54 -24.61
N PHE A 230 21.41 56.03 -24.27
CA PHE A 230 20.15 56.59 -24.74
C PHE A 230 19.91 57.98 -24.15
N VAL A 231 20.16 58.19 -22.87
CA VAL A 231 20.05 59.52 -22.23
C VAL A 231 20.95 60.51 -22.92
N HIS A 232 22.23 60.21 -23.12
CA HIS A 232 23.16 61.12 -23.83
C HIS A 232 22.73 61.43 -25.28
N LYS A 233 22.18 60.44 -25.99
CA LYS A 233 21.65 60.71 -27.34
C LYS A 233 20.45 61.62 -27.32
N ILE A 234 19.55 61.54 -26.34
CA ILE A 234 18.39 62.39 -26.17
C ILE A 234 18.85 63.78 -25.83
N GLU A 235 19.76 63.92 -24.86
CA GLU A 235 20.35 65.28 -24.49
C GLU A 235 21.02 65.97 -25.69
N ASN A 236 21.77 65.20 -26.48
CA ASN A 236 22.39 65.78 -27.69
C ASN A 236 21.35 66.24 -28.73
N ILE A 237 20.29 65.45 -28.96
CA ILE A 237 19.24 65.86 -29.88
C ILE A 237 18.50 67.07 -29.35
N GLU A 238 18.27 67.17 -28.05
CA GLU A 238 17.61 68.31 -27.41
C GLU A 238 18.44 69.58 -27.50
N ASN A 239 19.74 69.48 -27.30
CA ASN A 239 20.70 70.60 -27.51
C ASN A 239 20.73 71.06 -28.97
N ILE A 240 20.74 70.19 -29.95
CA ILE A 240 20.68 70.54 -31.36
C ILE A 240 19.34 71.16 -31.68
N ARG A 241 18.22 70.66 -31.19
CA ARG A 241 16.89 71.28 -31.36
C ARG A 241 16.83 72.72 -30.80
N GLN A 242 17.38 72.96 -29.60
CA GLN A 242 17.43 74.32 -29.02
C GLN A 242 18.25 75.26 -29.87
N LYS A 243 19.44 74.83 -30.39
CA LYS A 243 20.25 75.64 -31.29
C LYS A 243 19.54 76.02 -32.59
N LEU A 244 18.83 75.01 -33.17
CA LEU A 244 18.05 75.21 -34.40
C LEU A 244 16.88 76.18 -34.16
N ASN A 245 16.17 76.07 -33.05
CA ASN A 245 15.08 76.97 -32.69
C ASN A 245 15.56 78.41 -32.47
N THR A 246 16.75 78.61 -31.84
CA THR A 246 17.35 79.95 -31.69
C THR A 246 17.74 80.52 -33.02
N GLN A 247 18.33 79.72 -33.93
CA GLN A 247 18.65 80.17 -35.30
C GLN A 247 17.42 80.55 -36.13
N ASP A 248 16.35 79.77 -36.01
CA ASP A 248 15.08 80.04 -36.67
C ASP A 248 14.47 81.35 -36.18
N ALA A 249 14.42 81.53 -34.88
CA ALA A 249 13.97 82.88 -34.32
C ALA A 249 14.79 84.02 -34.78
N GLU A 250 16.13 83.90 -34.89
CA GLU A 250 17.02 84.96 -35.42
C GLU A 250 16.77 85.23 -36.94
N LEU A 251 16.52 84.17 -37.71
CA LEU A 251 16.20 84.25 -39.12
C LEU A 251 14.81 84.88 -39.34
N GLU A 252 13.82 84.56 -38.58
CA GLU A 252 12.47 85.19 -38.63
C GLU A 252 12.54 86.66 -38.32
N ASN A 253 13.31 87.09 -37.27
CA ASN A 253 13.54 88.47 -36.98
C ASN A 253 14.23 89.23 -38.14
N LYS A 254 15.24 88.65 -38.79
CA LYS A 254 15.93 89.22 -39.94
C LYS A 254 15.00 89.33 -41.16
N VAL A 255 14.12 88.37 -41.39
CA VAL A 255 13.11 88.44 -42.45
C VAL A 255 12.11 89.58 -42.14
N LEU A 256 11.65 89.73 -40.91
CA LEU A 256 10.75 90.78 -40.50
C LEU A 256 11.39 92.17 -40.64
N GLU A 257 12.66 92.33 -40.23
CA GLU A 257 13.42 93.57 -40.42
C GLU A 257 13.58 93.93 -41.89
N ARG A 258 13.89 92.93 -42.75
CA ARG A 258 14.03 93.17 -44.17
C ARG A 258 12.70 93.52 -44.82
N ALA A 259 11.61 92.82 -44.44
CA ALA A 259 10.24 93.05 -44.93
C ALA A 259 9.79 94.51 -44.53
N THR A 260 10.09 94.94 -43.30
CA THR A 260 9.79 96.31 -42.86
C THR A 260 10.64 97.37 -43.60
N ALA A 261 11.93 97.06 -43.85
CA ALA A 261 12.79 97.93 -44.63
C ALA A 261 12.31 98.12 -46.08
N VAL A 262 11.89 97.03 -46.75
CA VAL A 262 11.28 97.06 -48.11
C VAL A 262 9.99 97.87 -48.10
N SER A 263 9.11 97.66 -47.12
CA SER A 263 7.82 98.41 -47.05
C SER A 263 8.04 99.91 -46.77
N THR A 264 9.11 100.32 -46.10
CA THR A 264 9.47 101.72 -45.88
C THR A 264 10.12 102.36 -47.11
N GLN A 265 10.82 101.54 -47.93
CA GLN A 265 11.41 102.00 -49.17
C GLN A 265 10.33 102.21 -50.25
N ASP A 266 9.38 101.33 -50.34
CA ASP A 266 8.20 101.45 -51.27
C ASP A 266 7.35 102.68 -50.93
N ARG A 267 7.21 103.07 -49.65
CA ARG A 267 6.51 104.27 -49.26
C ARG A 267 7.26 105.56 -49.64
N LYS A 268 8.60 105.51 -49.81
CA LYS A 268 9.41 106.66 -50.23
C LYS A 268 9.52 106.84 -51.72
N SER A 269 9.10 105.88 -52.53
CA SER A 269 9.13 105.88 -53.98
C SER A 269 7.78 106.36 -54.62
N VAL A 270 6.79 106.68 -53.77
CA VAL A 270 5.44 107.11 -54.21
C VAL A 270 5.17 108.53 -53.70
N VAL A 271 6.17 109.45 -53.75
CA VAL A 271 5.97 110.85 -53.59
C VAL A 271 6.64 111.62 -54.77
#